data_73f4a1e7596281c1b67cb7bea71e97e0
#
_entry.id   73f4a1e7596281c1b67cb7bea71e97e0
#
_cell.length_a   1.000
_cell.length_b   1.000
_cell.length_c   1.000
_cell.angle_alpha   90.00
_cell.angle_beta   90.00
_cell.angle_gamma   90.00
#
_symmetry.space_group_name_H-M   'P 1'
#
loop_
_entity.id
_entity.type
_entity.pdbx_description
1 polymer ?
#
loop_
_entity_poly.entity_id
_entity_poly.type
_entity_poly.pdbx_seq_one_letter_code
_entity_poly.pdbx_strand_id
1 'polypeptide(L)'
;MAIANQQSGPKPSKEWELLCGVNELKSGEATRLEIGDLKLSASKINESVYVVSDMCTHANYSLSDGPLHPENLTIECWKHGAQFCLSTGAALTLPATRALDTFQTEVHGENVYIHLPKKEKQ
;
A
#
# COMPACT_ATOMS: atom_id res chain seq x y z
N MET A 1 22.49 18.39 9.39
CA MET A 1 22.38 17.85 9.26
C MET A 1 22.01 17.33 9.35
N ALA A 2 22.16 17.18 9.46
CA ALA A 2 21.99 16.36 9.41
C ALA A 2 21.44 15.94 9.32
N ILE A 3 21.60 15.90 9.38
CA ILE A 3 21.18 15.29 9.25
C ILE A 3 20.68 14.92 8.76
N ALA A 4 20.74 14.92 8.64
CA ALA A 4 20.45 14.40 8.14
C ALA A 4 20.26 13.73 7.71
N ASN A 5 20.64 13.71 7.44
CA ASN A 5 20.64 12.95 6.99
C ASN A 5 20.08 12.20 7.11
N GLN A 6 20.05 12.00 7.31
CA GLN A 6 19.47 11.25 7.47
C GLN A 6 18.31 10.88 7.01
N GLN A 7 17.74 11.25 6.74
CA GLN A 7 16.66 10.87 6.34
C GLN A 7 16.57 10.37 5.06
N SER A 8 16.97 10.83 4.13
CA SER A 8 16.95 10.26 2.82
C SER A 8 18.03 9.23 2.70
N GLY A 9 18.51 8.78 3.76
CA GLY A 9 19.58 7.82 3.70
C GLY A 9 19.09 6.42 3.45
N PRO A 10 19.83 5.43 3.87
CA PRO A 10 19.47 4.06 3.60
C PRO A 10 18.17 3.68 4.26
N LYS A 11 17.62 2.58 3.82
CA LYS A 11 16.37 2.11 4.38
C LYS A 11 16.52 1.84 5.87
N PRO A 12 15.41 1.87 6.60
CA PRO A 12 15.44 1.77 8.06
C PRO A 12 16.03 0.48 8.60
N SER A 13 15.81 -0.64 7.91
CA SER A 13 16.35 -1.90 8.38
C SER A 13 16.37 -2.88 7.23
N LYS A 14 16.88 -4.07 7.51
CA LYS A 14 16.97 -5.08 6.47
C LYS A 14 15.63 -5.53 5.94
N GLU A 15 14.59 -5.44 6.77
CA GLU A 15 13.28 -5.90 6.35
C GLU A 15 12.49 -4.85 5.60
N TRP A 16 13.05 -3.67 5.47
CA TRP A 16 12.38 -2.58 4.78
C TRP A 16 12.94 -2.43 3.38
N GLU A 17 12.07 -2.26 2.41
CA GLU A 17 12.46 -2.09 1.03
C GLU A 17 11.96 -0.77 0.51
N LEU A 18 12.74 -0.17 -0.36
CA LEU A 18 12.32 1.05 -1.02
C LEU A 18 11.17 0.74 -1.95
N LEU A 19 10.06 1.42 -1.76
CA LEU A 19 8.89 1.21 -2.61
C LEU A 19 8.87 2.19 -3.76
N CYS A 20 8.96 3.48 -3.45
CA CYS A 20 8.90 4.51 -4.48
C CYS A 20 9.24 5.85 -3.84
N GLY A 21 9.36 6.87 -4.68
CA GLY A 21 9.44 8.23 -4.18
C GLY A 21 8.06 8.70 -3.81
N VAL A 22 7.98 9.54 -2.78
CA VAL A 22 6.68 10.01 -2.33
C VAL A 22 6.02 10.85 -3.43
N ASN A 23 6.83 11.49 -4.27
CA ASN A 23 6.29 12.31 -5.35
C ASN A 23 5.74 11.49 -6.51
N GLU A 24 5.96 10.19 -6.49
CA GLU A 24 5.39 9.32 -7.53
C GLU A 24 3.96 8.96 -7.23
N LEU A 25 3.48 9.29 -6.03
CA LEU A 25 2.12 8.97 -5.62
C LEU A 25 1.27 10.23 -5.69
N LYS A 26 0.11 10.11 -6.30
CA LYS A 26 -0.83 11.22 -6.37
C LYS A 26 -1.79 11.15 -5.22
N SER A 27 -2.01 12.28 -4.56
CA SER A 27 -2.92 12.32 -3.44
C SER A 27 -4.32 11.92 -3.87
N GLY A 28 -4.92 11.00 -3.11
CA GLY A 28 -6.28 10.57 -3.40
C GLY A 28 -6.40 9.51 -4.47
N GLU A 29 -5.28 8.94 -4.91
CA GLU A 29 -5.28 7.90 -5.93
C GLU A 29 -4.48 6.71 -5.48
N ALA A 30 -4.85 5.54 -5.98
CA ALA A 30 -4.11 4.31 -5.75
C ALA A 30 -3.17 4.08 -6.93
N THR A 31 -1.93 3.73 -6.62
CA THR A 31 -0.92 3.48 -7.64
C THR A 31 -0.46 2.04 -7.52
N ARG A 32 -0.45 1.34 -8.65
CA ARG A 32 0.00 -0.04 -8.64
C ARG A 32 1.52 -0.10 -8.75
N LEU A 33 2.12 -0.86 -7.84
CA LEU A 33 3.56 -1.01 -7.78
C LEU A 33 3.87 -2.48 -7.59
N GLU A 34 5.10 -2.87 -7.92
CA GLU A 34 5.51 -4.26 -7.75
C GLU A 34 6.86 -4.32 -7.11
N ILE A 35 7.02 -5.27 -6.20
CA ILE A 35 8.31 -5.62 -5.64
C ILE A 35 8.44 -7.12 -5.78
N GLY A 36 9.37 -7.57 -6.65
CA GLY A 36 9.46 -8.98 -6.95
C GLY A 36 8.14 -9.49 -7.49
N ASP A 37 7.59 -10.50 -6.84
CA ASP A 37 6.29 -11.05 -7.26
C ASP A 37 5.11 -10.40 -6.57
N LEU A 38 5.35 -9.46 -5.69
CA LEU A 38 4.28 -8.82 -4.96
C LEU A 38 3.67 -7.70 -5.79
N LYS A 39 2.36 -7.73 -5.93
CA LYS A 39 1.62 -6.67 -6.59
C LYS A 39 0.94 -5.86 -5.51
N LEU A 40 1.23 -4.57 -5.47
CA LEU A 40 0.86 -3.71 -4.38
C LEU A 40 0.08 -2.52 -4.88
N SER A 41 -0.82 -2.04 -4.04
CA SER A 41 -1.55 -0.81 -4.29
C SER A 41 -1.16 0.18 -3.22
N ALA A 42 -0.53 1.27 -3.62
CA ALA A 42 -0.11 2.33 -2.71
C ALA A 42 -1.04 3.51 -2.86
N SER A 43 -1.67 3.90 -1.77
CA SER A 43 -2.63 4.99 -1.77
C SER A 43 -2.12 6.09 -0.86
N LYS A 44 -2.01 7.30 -1.42
CA LYS A 44 -1.58 8.45 -0.64
C LYS A 44 -2.80 9.27 -0.30
N ILE A 45 -3.07 9.42 0.99
CA ILE A 45 -4.19 10.20 1.47
C ILE A 45 -3.65 11.17 2.48
N ASN A 46 -3.80 12.45 2.18
CA ASN A 46 -3.15 13.52 2.94
C ASN A 46 -1.66 13.24 2.94
N GLU A 47 -1.05 13.03 4.07
CA GLU A 47 0.38 12.77 4.12
C GLU A 47 0.68 11.34 4.50
N SER A 48 -0.32 10.48 4.49
CA SER A 48 -0.16 9.08 4.84
C SER A 48 -0.15 8.23 3.58
N VAL A 49 0.62 7.16 3.63
CA VAL A 49 0.68 6.22 2.53
C VAL A 49 0.23 4.87 3.05
N TYR A 50 -0.77 4.30 2.39
CA TYR A 50 -1.31 3.00 2.75
C TYR A 50 -0.99 2.02 1.64
N VAL A 51 -0.41 0.88 2.00
CA VAL A 51 -0.06 -0.12 1.01
C VAL A 51 -0.77 -1.41 1.35
N VAL A 52 -1.50 -1.92 0.39
CA VAL A 52 -2.20 -3.20 0.52
C VAL A 52 -1.90 -4.03 -0.72
N SER A 53 -2.21 -5.31 -0.63
CA SER A 53 -2.11 -6.17 -1.81
C SER A 53 -3.02 -5.62 -2.90
N ASP A 54 -2.54 -5.60 -4.13
CA ASP A 54 -3.33 -5.03 -5.23
C ASP A 54 -4.40 -5.98 -5.74
N MET A 55 -4.35 -7.24 -5.34
CA MET A 55 -5.28 -8.22 -5.87
C MET A 55 -6.49 -8.33 -4.96
N CYS A 56 -7.67 -8.10 -5.53
CA CYS A 56 -8.90 -8.25 -4.77
C CYS A 56 -9.05 -9.69 -4.30
N THR A 57 -9.43 -9.88 -3.02
CA THR A 57 -9.43 -11.21 -2.45
C THR A 57 -10.54 -12.10 -2.97
N HIS A 58 -11.59 -11.53 -3.56
CA HIS A 58 -12.66 -12.38 -4.08
C HIS A 58 -12.48 -12.70 -5.57
N ALA A 59 -11.58 -12.01 -6.25
CA ALA A 59 -11.37 -12.23 -7.68
C ALA A 59 -10.04 -11.62 -8.08
N ASN A 60 -9.59 -11.95 -9.28
CA ASN A 60 -8.26 -11.52 -9.75
C ASN A 60 -8.34 -10.19 -10.47
N TYR A 61 -8.78 -9.16 -9.78
CA TYR A 61 -8.84 -7.82 -10.34
C TYR A 61 -7.96 -6.89 -9.54
N SER A 62 -7.30 -5.98 -10.24
CA SER A 62 -6.40 -5.02 -9.59
C SER A 62 -7.20 -3.96 -8.86
N LEU A 63 -6.92 -3.78 -7.58
CA LEU A 63 -7.60 -2.76 -6.80
C LEU A 63 -7.19 -1.37 -7.21
N SER A 64 -5.98 -1.23 -7.77
CA SER A 64 -5.53 0.08 -8.26
C SER A 64 -6.38 0.61 -9.40
N ASP A 65 -7.12 -0.27 -10.07
CA ASP A 65 -7.99 0.16 -11.16
C ASP A 65 -9.33 0.67 -10.66
N GLY A 66 -9.61 0.53 -9.38
CA GLY A 66 -10.89 0.93 -8.82
C GLY A 66 -10.80 2.23 -8.07
N PRO A 67 -11.96 2.72 -7.62
CA PRO A 67 -11.97 4.01 -6.94
C PRO A 67 -11.44 3.93 -5.52
N LEU A 68 -10.84 5.03 -5.11
CA LEU A 68 -10.38 5.22 -3.76
C LEU A 68 -11.33 6.17 -3.07
N HIS A 69 -11.70 5.86 -1.85
CA HIS A 69 -12.58 6.72 -1.06
C HIS A 69 -11.81 7.27 0.12
N PRO A 70 -11.13 8.42 -0.07
CA PRO A 70 -10.25 8.92 0.99
C PRO A 70 -10.97 9.26 2.28
N GLU A 71 -12.20 9.74 2.17
CA GLU A 71 -12.93 10.14 3.37
C GLU A 71 -13.25 8.97 4.27
N ASN A 72 -13.31 7.77 3.71
CA ASN A 72 -13.61 6.57 4.48
C ASN A 72 -12.40 5.67 4.66
N LEU A 73 -11.28 6.02 4.04
CA LEU A 73 -10.07 5.21 4.02
C LEU A 73 -10.36 3.81 3.49
N THR A 74 -11.05 3.75 2.35
CA THR A 74 -11.35 2.47 1.70
C THR A 74 -10.94 2.49 0.26
N ILE A 75 -10.70 1.29 -0.27
CA ILE A 75 -10.45 1.09 -1.69
C ILE A 75 -11.47 0.09 -2.20
N GLU A 76 -11.97 0.31 -3.39
CA GLU A 76 -13.07 -0.46 -3.91
C GLU A 76 -12.65 -1.22 -5.16
N CYS A 77 -13.00 -2.51 -5.23
CA CYS A 77 -12.76 -3.31 -6.42
C CYS A 77 -13.72 -2.83 -7.51
N TRP A 78 -13.14 -2.45 -8.65
CA TRP A 78 -13.96 -1.85 -9.71
C TRP A 78 -14.96 -2.82 -10.31
N LYS A 79 -14.70 -4.11 -10.17
CA LYS A 79 -15.53 -5.09 -10.87
C LYS A 79 -16.85 -5.35 -10.17
N HIS A 80 -16.84 -5.54 -8.86
CA HIS A 80 -18.06 -5.89 -8.14
C HIS A 80 -18.34 -4.98 -6.94
N GLY A 81 -17.53 -3.96 -6.73
CA GLY A 81 -17.81 -3.00 -5.67
C GLY A 81 -17.40 -3.42 -4.28
N ALA A 82 -16.63 -4.50 -4.15
CA ALA A 82 -16.16 -4.90 -2.83
C ALA A 82 -15.22 -3.84 -2.28
N GLN A 83 -15.41 -3.46 -1.03
CA GLN A 83 -14.61 -2.41 -0.41
C GLN A 83 -13.76 -2.98 0.71
N PHE A 84 -12.56 -2.42 0.85
CA PHE A 84 -11.59 -2.87 1.85
C PHE A 84 -11.06 -1.67 2.60
N CYS A 85 -10.83 -1.85 3.89
CA CYS A 85 -10.25 -0.81 4.71
C CYS A 85 -8.75 -0.71 4.41
N LEU A 86 -8.29 0.50 4.12
CA LEU A 86 -6.88 0.68 3.77
C LEU A 86 -5.94 0.46 4.94
N SER A 87 -6.38 0.80 6.15
CA SER A 87 -5.47 0.69 7.29
C SER A 87 -5.40 -0.71 7.85
N THR A 88 -6.45 -1.52 7.70
CA THR A 88 -6.46 -2.87 8.26
C THR A 88 -6.55 -3.96 7.23
N GLY A 89 -6.98 -3.62 6.02
CA GLY A 89 -7.20 -4.62 4.98
C GLY A 89 -8.53 -5.31 5.09
N ALA A 90 -9.33 -4.98 6.09
CA ALA A 90 -10.57 -5.71 6.34
C ALA A 90 -11.53 -5.60 5.15
N ALA A 91 -12.14 -6.73 4.80
CA ALA A 91 -13.19 -6.74 3.79
C ALA A 91 -14.45 -6.17 4.42
N LEU A 92 -14.93 -5.06 3.85
CA LEU A 92 -16.04 -4.34 4.45
C LEU A 92 -17.37 -4.63 3.80
N THR A 93 -17.36 -5.02 2.53
CA THR A 93 -18.61 -5.28 1.82
C THR A 93 -18.46 -6.52 0.97
N LEU A 94 -19.58 -7.22 0.79
CA LEU A 94 -19.61 -8.33 -0.13
C LEU A 94 -19.38 -7.85 -1.55
N PRO A 95 -18.87 -8.68 -2.43
CA PRO A 95 -18.66 -10.12 -2.26
C PRO A 95 -17.36 -10.51 -1.59
N ALA A 96 -16.54 -9.57 -1.16
CA ALA A 96 -15.28 -9.92 -0.52
C ALA A 96 -15.51 -10.30 0.93
N THR A 97 -14.94 -11.42 1.34
CA THR A 97 -15.05 -11.91 2.71
C THR A 97 -13.70 -12.10 3.37
N ARG A 98 -12.62 -11.95 2.62
CA ARG A 98 -11.27 -12.12 3.17
C ARG A 98 -10.54 -10.80 3.13
N ALA A 99 -9.77 -10.53 4.18
CA ALA A 99 -9.00 -9.30 4.26
C ALA A 99 -7.86 -9.28 3.27
N LEU A 100 -7.46 -8.08 2.88
CA LEU A 100 -6.26 -7.88 2.10
C LEU A 100 -5.06 -7.90 3.03
N ASP A 101 -3.92 -8.31 2.50
CA ASP A 101 -2.67 -8.11 3.21
C ASP A 101 -2.34 -6.63 3.22
N THR A 102 -1.88 -6.15 4.35
CA THR A 102 -1.44 -4.77 4.47
C THR A 102 0.04 -4.75 4.80
N PHE A 103 0.68 -3.64 4.48
CA PHE A 103 2.11 -3.50 4.66
C PHE A 103 2.38 -2.17 5.36
N GLN A 104 3.21 -2.22 6.39
CA GLN A 104 3.60 -0.99 7.08
C GLN A 104 4.50 -0.16 6.18
N THR A 105 4.37 1.14 6.28
CA THR A 105 5.17 2.06 5.49
C THR A 105 5.84 3.08 6.38
N GLU A 106 6.96 3.59 5.90
CA GLU A 106 7.63 4.74 6.53
C GLU A 106 8.14 5.64 5.41
N VAL A 107 8.06 6.93 5.66
CA VAL A 107 8.58 7.91 4.73
C VAL A 107 9.86 8.49 5.31
N HIS A 108 10.95 8.38 4.58
CA HIS A 108 12.23 8.91 4.97
C HIS A 108 12.71 9.87 3.88
N GLY A 109 12.68 11.16 4.16
CA GLY A 109 12.97 12.14 3.15
C GLY A 109 11.92 12.10 2.08
N GLU A 110 12.30 11.83 0.87
CA GLU A 110 11.36 11.74 -0.24
C GLU A 110 11.07 10.31 -0.65
N ASN A 111 11.49 9.35 0.16
CA ASN A 111 11.34 7.95 -0.18
C ASN A 111 10.34 7.26 0.73
N VAL A 112 9.55 6.38 0.12
CA VAL A 112 8.59 5.55 0.86
C VAL A 112 9.17 4.16 0.94
N TYR A 113 9.25 3.63 2.17
CA TYR A 113 9.72 2.27 2.41
C TYR A 113 8.58 1.42 2.90
N ILE A 114 8.62 0.15 2.53
CA ILE A 114 7.61 -0.81 2.91
C ILE A 114 8.27 -1.92 3.70
N HIS A 115 7.58 -2.38 4.72
CA HIS A 115 8.09 -3.45 5.57
C HIS A 115 7.73 -4.79 4.98
N LEU A 116 8.74 -5.60 4.68
CA LEU A 116 8.57 -6.95 4.15
C LEU A 116 9.23 -7.92 5.10
N PRO A 117 8.48 -8.43 6.09
CA PRO A 117 9.08 -9.36 7.03
C PRO A 117 9.57 -10.60 6.33
N LYS A 118 10.67 -11.18 6.80
CA LYS A 118 11.16 -12.39 6.21
C LYS A 118 10.16 -13.48 6.35
N LYS A 119 9.91 -14.18 5.24
CA LYS A 119 9.03 -15.30 5.31
C LYS A 119 9.75 -16.46 5.77
N GLU A 120 9.29 -17.08 6.55
CA GLU A 120 9.95 -18.20 6.89
C GLU A 120 9.56 -19.31 6.22
N LYS A 121 9.28 -19.41 5.75
CA LYS A 121 8.89 -20.06 5.01
C LYS A 121 8.68 -20.71 5.00
N GLN A 122 8.46 -20.77 5.16
CA GLN A 122 8.22 -21.11 5.05
C GLN A 122 8.16 -21.62 4.83
#